data_0bad29f137cfe5893f82489d079463a4
#
_entry.id   0bad29f137cfe5893f82489d079463a4
#
_cell.length_a   1.000
_cell.length_b   1.000
_cell.length_c   1.000
_cell.angle_alpha   90.00
_cell.angle_beta   90.00
_cell.angle_gamma   90.00
#
_symmetry.space_group_name_H-M   'P 1'
#
loop_
_entity.id
_entity.type
_entity.pdbx_description
1 polymer ?
#
loop_
_entity_poly.entity_id
_entity_poly.type
_entity_poly.pdbx_seq_one_letter_code
_entity_poly.pdbx_strand_id
1 'polypeptide(L)'
;HITFAYYLKKSKEDGNINFHNESLQNEIAPQIFNARSVEGFFKTNLLNAQLATFTPEEDEILIFPSKTMHSTSFNKTSEERISIAADVTLVAKDSMNSENLLPPIDQWDKF
;
A
#
# COMPACT_ATOMS: atom_id res chain seq x y z
N HIS A 1 8.70 -7.00 -5.62
CA HIS A 1 7.72 -6.22 -6.36
C HIS A 1 7.38 -4.96 -5.59
N ILE A 2 7.19 -3.87 -6.31
CA ILE A 2 6.92 -2.54 -5.78
C ILE A 2 5.70 -2.01 -6.51
N THR A 3 4.73 -1.51 -5.76
CA THR A 3 3.57 -0.78 -6.30
C THR A 3 3.83 0.72 -6.13
N PHE A 4 3.43 1.49 -7.12
CA PHE A 4 3.32 2.93 -6.97
C PHE A 4 1.92 3.44 -7.30
N ALA A 5 1.55 4.54 -6.67
CA ALA A 5 0.34 5.28 -6.96
C ALA A 5 0.69 6.76 -7.11
N TYR A 6 0.48 7.30 -8.30
CA TYR A 6 0.67 8.72 -8.62
C TYR A 6 -0.67 9.43 -8.66
N TYR A 7 -0.78 10.56 -8.00
CA TYR A 7 -2.02 11.32 -7.88
C TYR A 7 -2.00 12.50 -8.84
N LEU A 8 -2.55 12.28 -10.04
CA LEU A 8 -2.59 13.28 -11.10
C LEU A 8 -3.57 14.43 -10.80
N LYS A 9 -4.69 14.12 -10.15
CA LYS A 9 -5.69 15.09 -9.73
C LYS A 9 -6.24 14.70 -8.38
N LYS A 10 -6.07 15.55 -7.39
CA LYS A 10 -6.46 15.26 -6.03
C LYS A 10 -6.77 16.53 -5.23
N SER A 11 -7.93 16.53 -4.56
CA SER A 11 -8.25 17.52 -3.53
C SER A 11 -8.00 16.94 -2.13
N LYS A 12 -7.95 17.81 -1.11
CA LYS A 12 -7.70 17.36 0.27
C LYS A 12 -8.82 16.51 0.85
N GLU A 13 -10.02 16.61 0.34
CA GLU A 13 -11.21 15.96 0.89
C GLU A 13 -11.71 14.77 0.07
N ASP A 14 -11.06 14.43 -1.03
CA ASP A 14 -11.52 13.39 -1.95
C ASP A 14 -11.12 11.96 -1.56
N GLY A 15 -10.64 11.79 -0.34
CA GLY A 15 -10.31 10.50 0.24
C GLY A 15 -8.81 10.25 0.40
N ASN A 16 -8.52 9.24 1.20
CA ASN A 16 -7.17 8.86 1.63
C ASN A 16 -6.82 7.48 1.10
N ILE A 17 -5.54 7.13 1.17
CA ILE A 17 -5.09 5.75 1.08
C ILE A 17 -4.84 5.20 2.48
N ASN A 18 -5.33 3.99 2.73
CA ASN A 18 -5.22 3.30 4.01
C ASN A 18 -4.38 2.04 3.80
N PHE A 19 -3.33 1.89 4.59
CA PHE A 19 -2.51 0.69 4.62
C PHE A 19 -2.89 -0.14 5.85
N HIS A 20 -3.17 -1.43 5.63
CA HIS A 20 -3.58 -2.37 6.65
C HIS A 20 -2.39 -3.23 7.06
N ASN A 21 -2.16 -3.33 8.38
CA ASN A 21 -1.17 -4.23 8.93
C ASN A 21 -1.87 -5.50 9.42
N GLU A 22 -1.77 -6.56 8.63
CA GLU A 22 -2.38 -7.85 8.95
C GLU A 22 -1.43 -8.81 9.68
N SER A 23 -0.18 -8.42 9.90
CA SER A 23 0.86 -9.32 10.41
C SER A 23 0.85 -9.51 11.93
N LEU A 24 -0.25 -9.31 12.59
CA LEU A 24 -0.42 -9.60 14.02
C LEU A 24 -0.66 -11.10 14.29
N GLN A 25 0.08 -11.97 13.62
CA GLN A 25 -0.17 -13.42 13.58
C GLN A 25 0.08 -14.16 14.90
N ASN A 26 0.68 -13.53 15.90
CA ASN A 26 1.03 -14.19 17.18
C ASN A 26 0.36 -13.57 18.39
N GLU A 27 -0.73 -12.88 18.22
CA GLU A 27 -1.42 -12.26 19.34
C GLU A 27 -2.28 -13.28 20.07
N ILE A 28 -1.87 -13.59 21.30
CA ILE A 28 -2.70 -14.35 22.25
C ILE A 28 -3.95 -13.52 22.63
N ALA A 29 -3.84 -12.19 22.57
CA ALA A 29 -4.93 -11.26 22.86
C ALA A 29 -4.86 -10.06 21.89
N PRO A 30 -5.47 -10.14 20.70
CA PRO A 30 -5.39 -9.11 19.68
C PRO A 30 -5.86 -7.72 20.12
N GLN A 31 -6.66 -7.66 21.18
CA GLN A 31 -7.16 -6.40 21.75
C GLN A 31 -6.12 -5.65 22.58
N ILE A 32 -5.06 -6.30 23.05
CA ILE A 32 -3.99 -5.65 23.83
C ILE A 32 -3.26 -4.58 23.00
N PHE A 33 -3.16 -4.79 21.70
CA PHE A 33 -2.49 -3.87 20.77
C PHE A 33 -3.45 -2.91 20.08
N ASN A 34 -4.73 -2.98 20.40
CA ASN A 34 -5.67 -1.99 19.94
C ASN A 34 -5.49 -0.69 20.74
N ALA A 35 -5.06 0.38 20.09
CA ALA A 35 -4.79 1.68 20.70
C ALA A 35 -5.96 2.26 21.51
N ARG A 36 -7.18 1.78 21.29
CA ARG A 36 -8.37 2.20 22.04
C ARG A 36 -8.53 1.48 23.39
N SER A 37 -7.93 0.31 23.57
CA SER A 37 -8.12 -0.50 24.77
C SER A 37 -7.02 -0.32 25.81
N VAL A 38 -5.89 0.29 25.46
CA VAL A 38 -4.71 0.38 26.34
C VAL A 38 -4.15 1.81 26.32
N GLU A 39 -4.96 2.78 26.74
CA GLU A 39 -4.47 4.12 27.02
C GLU A 39 -3.35 4.04 28.07
N GLY A 40 -2.13 4.38 27.65
CA GLY A 40 -0.97 4.52 28.52
C GLY A 40 0.15 3.51 28.34
N PHE A 41 -0.05 2.36 27.68
CA PHE A 41 1.01 1.36 27.51
C PHE A 41 1.78 1.46 26.19
N PHE A 42 1.12 1.85 25.09
CA PHE A 42 1.75 1.95 23.79
C PHE A 42 1.40 3.25 23.09
N LYS A 43 2.41 3.91 22.55
CA LYS A 43 2.18 4.96 21.56
C LYS A 43 2.03 4.29 20.20
N THR A 44 0.91 4.53 19.55
CA THR A 44 0.70 4.10 18.17
C THR A 44 1.72 4.75 17.26
N ASN A 45 2.37 3.95 16.44
CA ASN A 45 3.31 4.38 15.41
C ASN A 45 3.14 3.50 14.16
N LEU A 46 3.87 3.79 13.09
CA LEU A 46 3.74 3.05 11.82
C LEU A 46 4.07 1.56 11.92
N LEU A 47 4.81 1.14 12.94
CA LEU A 47 5.23 -0.26 13.12
C LEU A 47 4.17 -1.09 13.85
N ASN A 48 3.38 -0.46 14.73
CA ASN A 48 2.39 -1.15 15.56
C ASN A 48 0.93 -0.76 15.27
N ALA A 49 0.72 0.18 14.34
CA ALA A 49 -0.62 0.55 13.93
C ALA A 49 -1.24 -0.55 13.06
N GLN A 50 -2.48 -0.91 13.34
CA GLN A 50 -3.26 -1.80 12.47
C GLN A 50 -3.67 -1.12 11.17
N LEU A 51 -3.77 0.19 11.19
CA LEU A 51 -4.15 1.02 10.07
C LEU A 51 -3.29 2.28 10.04
N ALA A 52 -2.63 2.52 8.92
CA ALA A 52 -1.94 3.76 8.63
C ALA A 52 -2.66 4.49 7.49
N THR A 53 -3.15 5.69 7.76
CA THR A 53 -3.86 6.51 6.78
C THR A 53 -2.95 7.62 6.29
N PHE A 54 -2.84 7.75 4.97
CA PHE A 54 -2.12 8.83 4.31
C PHE A 54 -3.07 9.63 3.44
N THR A 55 -2.90 10.94 3.47
CA THR A 55 -3.62 11.89 2.61
C THR A 55 -2.64 12.41 1.57
N PRO A 56 -2.54 11.76 0.41
CA PRO A 56 -1.64 12.23 -0.64
C PRO A 56 -2.11 13.59 -1.17
N GLU A 57 -1.17 14.38 -1.63
CA GLU A 57 -1.44 15.63 -2.34
C GLU A 57 -1.42 15.40 -3.86
N GLU A 58 -1.89 16.38 -4.61
CA GLU A 58 -1.76 16.40 -6.08
C GLU A 58 -0.28 16.43 -6.45
N ASP A 59 0.11 15.75 -7.51
CA ASP A 59 1.48 15.52 -7.96
C ASP A 59 2.36 14.68 -7.01
N GLU A 60 1.79 14.03 -6.00
CA GLU A 60 2.52 13.08 -5.18
C GLU A 60 2.52 11.67 -5.77
N ILE A 61 3.62 10.97 -5.50
CA ILE A 61 3.76 9.54 -5.75
C ILE A 61 4.00 8.80 -4.44
N LEU A 62 3.19 7.78 -4.18
CA LEU A 62 3.42 6.84 -3.09
C LEU A 62 4.03 5.56 -3.66
N ILE A 63 5.09 5.08 -3.01
CA ILE A 63 5.77 3.84 -3.37
C ILE A 63 5.74 2.91 -2.16
N PHE A 64 5.27 1.68 -2.36
CA PHE A 64 5.14 0.70 -1.28
C PHE A 64 5.30 -0.73 -1.81
N PRO A 65 5.61 -1.71 -0.93
CA PRO A 65 5.69 -3.11 -1.33
C PRO A 65 4.34 -3.61 -1.87
N SER A 66 4.31 -4.30 -3.00
CA SER A 66 3.07 -4.80 -3.64
C SER A 66 2.24 -5.73 -2.74
N LYS A 67 2.88 -6.34 -1.74
CA LYS A 67 2.19 -7.18 -0.75
C LYS A 67 1.41 -6.40 0.30
N THR A 68 1.60 -5.09 0.37
CA THR A 68 0.95 -4.28 1.39
C THR A 68 -0.54 -4.17 1.09
N MET A 69 -1.36 -4.73 1.96
CA MET A 69 -2.80 -4.57 1.86
C MET A 69 -3.18 -3.11 2.03
N HIS A 70 -3.95 -2.60 1.10
CA HIS A 70 -4.36 -1.20 1.11
C HIS A 70 -5.77 -1.03 0.55
N SER A 71 -6.37 0.07 0.91
CA SER A 71 -7.69 0.49 0.42
C SER A 71 -7.72 2.00 0.23
N THR A 72 -8.68 2.47 -0.53
CA THR A 72 -8.95 3.91 -0.68
C THR A 72 -10.23 4.28 0.03
N SER A 73 -10.23 5.43 0.70
CA SER A 73 -11.45 6.01 1.25
C SER A 73 -12.35 6.55 0.14
N PHE A 74 -13.64 6.63 0.44
CA PHE A 74 -14.60 7.24 -0.47
C PHE A 74 -14.24 8.69 -0.76
N ASN A 75 -14.36 9.07 -2.03
CA ASN A 75 -14.40 10.49 -2.41
C ASN A 75 -15.75 11.09 -1.97
N LYS A 76 -15.72 12.01 -1.05
CA LYS A 76 -16.90 12.70 -0.50
C LYS A 76 -17.19 14.03 -1.22
N THR A 77 -16.34 14.41 -2.16
CA THR A 77 -16.47 15.64 -2.94
C THR A 77 -17.16 15.35 -4.27
N SER A 78 -17.61 16.41 -4.93
CA SER A 78 -18.10 16.34 -6.30
C SER A 78 -16.99 16.41 -7.35
N GLU A 79 -15.73 16.57 -6.91
CA GLU A 79 -14.58 16.67 -7.79
C GLU A 79 -14.03 15.29 -8.15
N GLU A 80 -13.47 15.18 -9.32
CA GLU A 80 -12.82 13.95 -9.77
C GLU A 80 -11.47 13.79 -9.08
N ARG A 81 -11.19 12.57 -8.62
CA ARG A 81 -9.86 12.12 -8.23
C ARG A 81 -9.31 11.21 -9.32
N ILE A 82 -8.13 11.53 -9.82
CA ILE A 82 -7.44 10.74 -10.84
C ILE A 82 -6.11 10.27 -10.28
N SER A 83 -5.92 8.96 -10.25
CA SER A 83 -4.65 8.36 -9.86
C SER A 83 -4.23 7.30 -10.87
N ILE A 84 -2.93 7.16 -11.07
CA ILE A 84 -2.32 6.13 -11.91
C ILE A 84 -1.57 5.19 -10.97
N ALA A 85 -1.94 3.92 -10.99
CA ALA A 85 -1.26 2.90 -10.22
C ALA A 85 -0.60 1.87 -11.15
N ALA A 86 0.58 1.41 -10.77
CA ALA A 86 1.26 0.33 -11.48
C ALA A 86 2.14 -0.48 -10.53
N ASP A 87 2.37 -1.74 -10.92
CA ASP A 87 3.29 -2.63 -10.24
C ASP A 87 4.59 -2.77 -11.04
N VAL A 88 5.69 -2.61 -10.33
CA VAL A 88 7.04 -2.86 -10.86
C VAL A 88 7.50 -4.22 -10.38
N THR A 89 7.76 -5.10 -11.32
CA THR A 89 8.24 -6.44 -11.08
C THR A 89 9.70 -6.57 -11.48
N LEU A 90 10.53 -7.02 -10.56
CA LEU A 90 11.89 -7.40 -10.86
C LEU A 90 11.89 -8.79 -11.49
N VAL A 91 12.43 -8.93 -12.68
CA VAL A 91 12.64 -10.19 -13.37
C VAL A 91 14.14 -10.48 -13.46
N ALA A 92 14.52 -11.74 -13.37
CA ALA A 92 15.89 -12.14 -13.61
C ALA A 92 16.19 -12.02 -15.12
N LYS A 93 17.40 -11.61 -15.46
CA LYS A 93 17.87 -11.52 -16.84
C LYS A 93 17.92 -12.92 -17.49
N ASP A 94 18.20 -13.94 -16.69
CA ASP A 94 18.15 -15.35 -17.06
C ASP A 94 17.39 -16.10 -15.97
N SER A 95 16.19 -16.58 -16.31
CA SER A 95 15.31 -17.30 -15.40
C SER A 95 15.40 -18.83 -15.54
N MET A 96 16.21 -19.33 -16.48
CA MET A 96 16.26 -20.78 -16.81
C MET A 96 16.65 -21.68 -15.64
N ASN A 97 17.32 -21.13 -14.62
CA ASN A 97 17.77 -21.89 -13.43
C ASN A 97 17.26 -21.30 -12.11
N SER A 98 16.28 -20.40 -12.15
CA SER A 98 15.71 -19.81 -10.94
C SER A 98 14.29 -20.33 -10.72
N GLU A 99 13.91 -20.49 -9.45
CA GLU A 99 12.53 -20.82 -9.07
C GLU A 99 11.55 -19.66 -9.35
N ASN A 100 12.00 -18.60 -9.98
CA ASN A 100 11.15 -17.50 -10.38
C ASN A 100 10.26 -17.94 -11.55
N LEU A 101 8.99 -17.98 -11.28
CA LEU A 101 7.94 -18.33 -12.25
C LEU A 101 7.59 -17.19 -13.23
N LEU A 102 8.34 -16.09 -13.20
CA LEU A 102 8.09 -14.96 -14.09
C LEU A 102 8.72 -15.22 -15.46
N PRO A 103 7.99 -14.98 -16.54
CA PRO A 103 8.53 -15.12 -17.88
C PRO A 103 9.76 -14.24 -18.09
N PRO A 104 10.73 -14.66 -18.91
CA PRO A 104 11.82 -13.80 -19.36
C PRO A 104 11.31 -12.50 -19.96
N ILE A 105 12.10 -11.42 -19.86
CA ILE A 105 11.67 -10.08 -20.26
C ILE A 105 11.35 -9.97 -21.77
N ASP A 106 11.93 -10.82 -22.59
CA ASP A 106 11.68 -10.90 -24.03
C ASP A 106 10.32 -11.48 -24.40
N GLN A 107 9.65 -12.11 -23.43
CA GLN A 107 8.28 -12.64 -23.58
C GLN A 107 7.20 -11.67 -23.10
N TRP A 108 7.59 -10.49 -22.67
CA TRP A 108 6.64 -9.45 -22.24
C TRP A 108 6.28 -8.54 -23.41
N ASP A 109 5.00 -8.27 -23.55
CA ASP A 109 4.53 -7.28 -24.52
C ASP A 109 5.00 -5.88 -24.12
N LYS A 110 5.43 -5.13 -25.12
CA LYS A 110 5.74 -3.71 -24.96
C LYS A 110 4.53 -2.91 -25.39
N PHE A 111 4.08 -2.04 -24.54
CA PHE A 111 3.04 -1.07 -24.86
C PHE A 111 3.61 0.11 -25.63
#